data_08c6d4d0c4238f9cd7902b3614b6f862
#
_entry.id   08c6d4d0c4238f9cd7902b3614b6f862
#
_cell.length_a   1.000
_cell.length_b   1.000
_cell.length_c   1.000
_cell.angle_alpha   90.00
_cell.angle_beta   90.00
_cell.angle_gamma   90.00
#
_symmetry.space_group_name_H-M   'P 1'
#
loop_
_entity.id
_entity.type
_entity.pdbx_description
1 polymer ?
#
loop_
_entity_poly.entity_id
_entity_poly.type
_entity_poly.pdbx_seq_one_letter_code
_entity_poly.pdbx_strand_id
1 'polypeptide(L)'
;MRREIVKDELFLRQKAEPAGESDLWIAQDLKDTLDANHSICAGMAANMIGFARAIIIVAIGDFDLVMINPKIVKKSGPYTAKEGCLSLGGVRSTKRWQKITVRYQDLSLQWHTEDFSSMTAEVIQHECDHLQGILI
;
A
#
# COMPACT_ATOMS: atom_id res chain seq x y z
N MET A 1 10.75 -13.47 -0.01
CA MET A 1 10.46 -14.33 -1.17
C MET A 1 9.55 -13.60 -2.14
N ARG A 2 9.94 -13.53 -3.39
CA ARG A 2 9.09 -12.94 -4.43
C ARG A 2 7.81 -13.74 -4.58
N ARG A 3 6.66 -13.05 -4.63
CA ARG A 3 5.34 -13.67 -4.79
C ARG A 3 4.72 -13.27 -6.12
N GLU A 4 3.82 -14.10 -6.63
CA GLU A 4 3.01 -13.76 -7.80
C GLU A 4 1.96 -12.73 -7.42
N ILE A 5 1.68 -11.81 -8.35
CA ILE A 5 0.66 -10.79 -8.14
C ILE A 5 -0.73 -11.42 -8.24
N VAL A 6 -1.52 -11.27 -7.19
CA VAL A 6 -2.90 -11.76 -7.13
C VAL A 6 -3.77 -10.90 -8.04
N LYS A 7 -4.60 -11.54 -8.85
CA LYS A 7 -5.54 -10.90 -9.78
C LYS A 7 -6.99 -11.27 -9.52
N ASP A 8 -7.25 -12.10 -8.53
CA ASP A 8 -8.59 -12.53 -8.15
C ASP A 8 -9.31 -11.39 -7.42
N GLU A 9 -10.33 -10.81 -8.08
CA GLU A 9 -11.08 -9.69 -7.52
C GLU A 9 -11.84 -10.05 -6.25
N LEU A 10 -12.30 -11.28 -6.10
CA LEU A 10 -12.98 -11.70 -4.88
C LEU A 10 -12.05 -11.64 -3.68
N PHE A 11 -10.81 -12.09 -3.86
CA PHE A 11 -9.80 -11.98 -2.81
C PHE A 11 -9.45 -10.52 -2.53
N LEU A 12 -9.25 -9.72 -3.57
CA LEU A 12 -8.85 -8.32 -3.44
C LEU A 12 -9.94 -7.43 -2.84
N ARG A 13 -11.19 -7.85 -2.86
CA ARG A 13 -12.30 -7.13 -2.21
C ARG A 13 -12.39 -7.37 -0.71
N GLN A 14 -11.61 -8.30 -0.17
CA GLN A 14 -11.58 -8.54 1.26
C GLN A 14 -10.86 -7.41 1.98
N LYS A 15 -11.45 -6.95 3.08
CA LYS A 15 -10.77 -5.99 3.96
C LYS A 15 -9.64 -6.73 4.69
N ALA A 16 -8.45 -6.10 4.70
CA ALA A 16 -7.30 -6.67 5.39
C ALA A 16 -7.50 -6.63 6.91
N GLU A 17 -7.07 -7.71 7.57
CA GLU A 17 -7.07 -7.78 9.04
C GLU A 17 -5.84 -7.05 9.61
N PRO A 18 -5.93 -6.54 10.85
CA PRO A 18 -4.76 -5.95 11.50
C PRO A 18 -3.58 -6.94 11.52
N ALA A 19 -2.39 -6.42 11.32
CA ALA A 19 -1.17 -7.20 11.34
C ALA A 19 -0.49 -7.11 12.71
N GLY A 20 0.19 -8.19 13.11
CA GLY A 20 0.94 -8.25 14.35
C GLY A 20 2.32 -8.84 14.12
N GLU A 21 3.01 -9.16 15.21
CA GLU A 21 4.38 -9.69 15.17
C GLU A 21 4.50 -10.93 14.27
N SER A 22 3.52 -11.83 14.31
CA SER A 22 3.53 -13.06 13.51
C SER A 22 3.36 -12.81 12.01
N ASP A 23 3.05 -11.60 11.58
CA ASP A 23 2.84 -11.24 10.17
C ASP A 23 4.02 -10.45 9.58
N LEU A 24 5.05 -10.10 10.37
CA LEU A 24 6.14 -9.24 9.92
C LEU A 24 6.96 -9.83 8.77
N TRP A 25 7.00 -11.15 8.64
CA TRP A 25 7.67 -11.82 7.52
C TRP A 25 7.06 -11.45 6.16
N ILE A 26 5.78 -11.03 6.14
CA ILE A 26 5.12 -10.59 4.91
C ILE A 26 5.81 -9.34 4.34
N ALA A 27 6.35 -8.48 5.20
CA ALA A 27 7.07 -7.28 4.77
C ALA A 27 8.28 -7.63 3.89
N GLN A 28 9.00 -8.70 4.20
CA GLN A 28 10.13 -9.13 3.37
C GLN A 28 9.65 -9.63 2.01
N ASP A 29 8.56 -10.38 1.97
CA ASP A 29 7.98 -10.85 0.71
C ASP A 29 7.47 -9.68 -0.15
N LEU A 30 6.89 -8.65 0.49
CA LEU A 30 6.50 -7.41 -0.19
C LEU A 30 7.72 -6.71 -0.79
N LYS A 31 8.79 -6.60 -0.03
CA LYS A 31 10.02 -5.98 -0.53
C LYS A 31 10.59 -6.73 -1.72
N ASP A 32 10.69 -8.04 -1.63
CA ASP A 32 11.23 -8.87 -2.70
C ASP A 32 10.37 -8.77 -3.97
N THR A 33 9.05 -8.73 -3.80
CA THR A 33 8.12 -8.62 -4.92
C THR A 33 8.14 -7.22 -5.53
N LEU A 34 8.22 -6.17 -4.70
CA LEU A 34 8.36 -4.80 -5.18
C LEU A 34 9.67 -4.63 -5.96
N ASP A 35 10.78 -5.13 -5.44
CA ASP A 35 12.08 -5.06 -6.11
C ASP A 35 12.02 -5.71 -7.50
N ALA A 36 11.30 -6.82 -7.64
CA ALA A 36 11.11 -7.49 -8.92
C ALA A 36 10.23 -6.70 -9.92
N ASN A 37 9.46 -5.75 -9.44
CA ASN A 37 8.52 -4.93 -10.24
C ASN A 37 8.84 -3.43 -10.18
N HIS A 38 10.01 -3.06 -9.73
CA HIS A 38 10.38 -1.67 -9.42
C HIS A 38 10.25 -0.70 -10.60
N SER A 39 10.44 -1.19 -11.82
CA SER A 39 10.34 -0.36 -13.02
C SER A 39 8.91 0.05 -13.35
N ILE A 40 7.91 -0.65 -12.82
CA ILE A 40 6.49 -0.46 -13.17
C ILE A 40 5.59 -0.27 -11.95
N CYS A 41 6.15 -0.30 -10.74
CA CYS A 41 5.35 -0.27 -9.52
C CYS A 41 6.08 0.54 -8.45
N ALA A 42 5.37 1.47 -7.80
CA ALA A 42 5.91 2.33 -6.75
C ALA A 42 5.44 1.94 -5.35
N GLY A 43 4.55 0.97 -5.24
CA GLY A 43 4.05 0.51 -3.95
C GLY A 43 3.24 -0.77 -4.09
N MET A 44 2.96 -1.42 -2.96
CA MET A 44 2.25 -2.68 -2.95
C MET A 44 1.58 -2.91 -1.60
N ALA A 45 0.43 -3.58 -1.61
CA ALA A 45 -0.26 -3.99 -0.38
C ALA A 45 -0.18 -5.52 -0.24
N ALA A 46 -0.23 -6.02 0.99
CA ALA A 46 -0.08 -7.43 1.28
C ALA A 46 -1.13 -8.31 0.58
N ASN A 47 -2.35 -7.81 0.39
CA ASN A 47 -3.38 -8.56 -0.32
C ASN A 47 -3.02 -8.80 -1.80
N MET A 48 -2.21 -7.94 -2.40
CA MET A 48 -1.74 -8.12 -3.77
C MET A 48 -0.80 -9.33 -3.93
N ILE A 49 -0.25 -9.82 -2.84
CA ILE A 49 0.61 -11.02 -2.84
C ILE A 49 -0.02 -12.19 -2.07
N GLY A 50 -1.32 -12.10 -1.77
CA GLY A 50 -2.10 -13.21 -1.24
C GLY A 50 -2.30 -13.24 0.27
N PHE A 51 -1.99 -12.15 0.98
CA PHE A 51 -2.13 -12.09 2.44
C PHE A 51 -3.05 -10.95 2.85
N ALA A 52 -4.20 -11.28 3.43
CA ALA A 52 -5.20 -10.28 3.86
C ALA A 52 -4.79 -9.66 5.21
N ARG A 53 -3.64 -9.01 5.24
CA ARG A 53 -3.10 -8.32 6.43
C ARG A 53 -2.78 -6.87 6.09
N ALA A 54 -2.94 -5.99 7.08
CA ALA A 54 -2.78 -4.55 6.89
C ALA A 54 -1.29 -4.15 6.88
N ILE A 55 -0.61 -4.47 5.79
CA ILE A 55 0.79 -4.11 5.55
C ILE A 55 0.91 -3.58 4.14
N ILE A 56 1.57 -2.43 3.99
CA ILE A 56 1.93 -1.88 2.69
C ILE A 56 3.42 -1.58 2.62
N ILE A 57 3.94 -1.47 1.40
CA ILE A 57 5.30 -0.99 1.13
C ILE A 57 5.23 0.09 0.06
N VAL A 58 6.02 1.14 0.23
CA VAL A 58 6.04 2.29 -0.68
C VAL A 58 7.48 2.65 -0.99
N ALA A 59 7.80 2.78 -2.28
CA ALA A 59 9.12 3.24 -2.71
C ALA A 59 9.21 4.76 -2.54
N ILE A 60 10.20 5.22 -1.77
CA ILE A 60 10.46 6.64 -1.52
C ILE A 60 11.90 6.92 -1.86
N GLY A 61 12.15 7.45 -3.07
CA GLY A 61 13.50 7.66 -3.56
C GLY A 61 14.28 6.34 -3.59
N ASP A 62 15.39 6.29 -2.86
CA ASP A 62 16.30 5.14 -2.86
C ASP A 62 15.96 4.07 -1.82
N PHE A 63 14.90 4.24 -1.04
CA PHE A 63 14.52 3.26 -0.03
C PHE A 63 13.03 2.93 -0.09
N ASP A 64 12.68 1.79 0.49
CA ASP A 64 11.31 1.34 0.58
C ASP A 64 10.82 1.45 2.03
N LEU A 65 9.68 2.10 2.21
CA LEU A 65 9.07 2.26 3.53
C LEU A 65 7.97 1.23 3.72
N VAL A 66 8.10 0.39 4.74
CA VAL A 66 7.06 -0.54 5.17
C VAL A 66 6.19 0.13 6.22
N MET A 67 4.88 0.06 6.04
CA MET A 67 3.90 0.55 7.00
C MET A 67 3.02 -0.59 7.47
N ILE A 68 3.03 -0.87 8.76
CA ILE A 68 2.19 -1.87 9.42
C ILE A 68 0.97 -1.15 10.00
N ASN A 69 -0.22 -1.64 9.72
CA ASN A 69 -1.48 -1.06 10.19
C ASN A 69 -1.60 0.44 9.87
N PRO A 70 -1.36 0.86 8.62
CA PRO A 70 -1.43 2.27 8.26
C PRO A 70 -2.86 2.80 8.33
N LYS A 71 -3.00 4.04 8.81
CA LYS A 71 -4.28 4.74 8.84
C LYS A 71 -4.05 6.20 8.47
N ILE A 72 -4.81 6.68 7.49
CA ILE A 72 -4.79 8.09 7.10
C ILE A 72 -5.67 8.84 8.09
N VAL A 73 -5.05 9.72 8.90
CA VAL A 73 -5.74 10.45 9.97
C VAL A 73 -6.08 11.89 9.60
N LYS A 74 -5.40 12.45 8.59
CA LYS A 74 -5.70 13.78 8.03
C LYS A 74 -5.45 13.76 6.54
N LYS A 75 -6.24 14.55 5.81
CA LYS A 75 -6.07 14.73 4.37
C LYS A 75 -6.56 16.10 3.93
N SER A 76 -5.90 16.68 2.93
CA SER A 76 -6.26 17.99 2.38
C SER A 76 -5.83 18.09 0.91
N GLY A 77 -6.44 19.06 0.19
CA GLY A 77 -6.12 19.30 -1.20
C GLY A 77 -6.64 18.21 -2.13
N PRO A 78 -7.98 18.04 -2.26
CA PRO A 78 -8.53 16.98 -3.12
C PRO A 78 -8.26 17.24 -4.60
N TYR A 79 -8.02 16.15 -5.35
CA TYR A 79 -7.86 16.18 -6.80
C TYR A 79 -8.26 14.84 -7.38
N THR A 80 -8.42 14.78 -8.70
CA THR A 80 -8.71 13.53 -9.41
C THR A 80 -7.41 13.00 -10.03
N ALA A 81 -7.08 11.75 -9.75
CA ALA A 81 -5.92 11.06 -10.31
C ALA A 81 -6.36 9.90 -11.20
N LYS A 82 -5.53 9.57 -12.18
CA LYS A 82 -5.68 8.36 -12.99
C LYS A 82 -4.60 7.39 -12.56
N GLU A 83 -5.00 6.18 -12.15
CA GLU A 83 -4.10 5.22 -11.55
C GLU A 83 -4.27 3.83 -12.15
N GLY A 84 -3.15 3.11 -12.25
CA GLY A 84 -3.12 1.71 -12.62
C GLY A 84 -2.63 0.85 -11.46
N CYS A 85 -2.95 -0.43 -11.52
CA CYS A 85 -2.52 -1.41 -10.52
C CYS A 85 -2.10 -2.70 -11.20
N LEU A 86 -1.02 -3.32 -10.74
CA LEU A 86 -0.55 -4.61 -11.27
C LEU A 86 -1.62 -5.71 -11.16
N SER A 87 -2.40 -5.70 -10.09
CA SER A 87 -3.43 -6.73 -9.85
C SER A 87 -4.62 -6.59 -10.79
N LEU A 88 -5.01 -5.36 -11.15
CA LEU A 88 -6.29 -5.13 -11.83
C LEU A 88 -6.15 -4.81 -13.31
N GLY A 89 -4.99 -4.32 -13.75
CA GLY A 89 -4.80 -3.85 -15.11
C GLY A 89 -5.64 -2.61 -15.44
N GLY A 90 -5.35 -1.96 -16.57
CA GLY A 90 -6.06 -0.75 -17.00
C GLY A 90 -5.79 0.44 -16.10
N VAL A 91 -6.55 1.50 -16.33
CA VAL A 91 -6.42 2.78 -15.61
C VAL A 91 -7.80 3.18 -15.10
N ARG A 92 -7.85 3.68 -13.86
CA ARG A 92 -9.08 4.16 -13.23
C ARG A 92 -8.89 5.57 -12.69
N SER A 93 -9.95 6.38 -12.80
CA SER A 93 -9.97 7.70 -12.15
C SER A 93 -10.42 7.55 -10.71
N THR A 94 -9.75 8.23 -9.80
CA THR A 94 -10.09 8.19 -8.39
C THR A 94 -9.78 9.52 -7.72
N LYS A 95 -10.46 9.80 -6.61
CA LYS A 95 -10.20 10.99 -5.80
C LYS A 95 -8.99 10.72 -4.90
N ARG A 96 -8.05 11.67 -4.91
CA ARG A 96 -6.87 11.65 -4.06
C ARG A 96 -6.69 12.98 -3.36
N TRP A 97 -5.75 13.03 -2.42
CA TRP A 97 -5.48 14.21 -1.61
C TRP A 97 -4.00 14.54 -1.71
N GLN A 98 -3.69 15.83 -1.92
CA GLN A 98 -2.32 16.30 -2.11
C GLN A 98 -1.44 16.08 -0.89
N LYS A 99 -2.04 16.21 0.30
CA LYS A 99 -1.34 16.05 1.58
C LYS A 99 -2.12 15.11 2.48
N ILE A 100 -1.41 14.19 3.12
CA ILE A 100 -1.99 13.26 4.09
C ILE A 100 -1.10 13.17 5.32
N THR A 101 -1.70 12.85 6.45
CA THR A 101 -0.98 12.44 7.66
C THR A 101 -1.34 10.99 7.94
N VAL A 102 -0.33 10.15 8.09
CA VAL A 102 -0.50 8.71 8.27
C VAL A 102 0.03 8.29 9.63
N ARG A 103 -0.76 7.51 10.36
CA ARG A 103 -0.32 6.84 11.57
C ARG A 103 -0.11 5.37 11.25
N TYR A 104 1.08 4.85 11.54
CA TYR A 104 1.44 3.47 11.21
C TYR A 104 2.48 2.93 12.19
N GLN A 105 2.70 1.62 12.16
CA GLN A 105 3.76 0.97 12.92
C GLN A 105 4.93 0.61 11.99
N ASP A 106 6.14 0.73 12.52
CA ASP A 106 7.34 0.26 11.83
C ASP A 106 7.54 -1.26 12.06
N LEU A 107 8.65 -1.81 11.54
CA LEU A 107 8.95 -3.23 11.69
C LEU A 107 9.24 -3.66 13.13
N SER A 108 9.47 -2.71 14.04
CA SER A 108 9.56 -2.95 15.48
C SER A 108 8.23 -2.76 16.19
N LEU A 109 7.13 -2.56 15.42
CA LEU A 109 5.78 -2.31 15.91
C LEU A 109 5.65 -1.03 16.73
N GLN A 110 6.58 -0.09 16.56
CA GLN A 110 6.50 1.24 17.18
C GLN A 110 5.68 2.17 16.30
N TRP A 111 4.83 2.98 16.91
CA TRP A 111 3.95 3.90 16.22
C TRP A 111 4.68 5.15 15.75
N HIS A 112 4.35 5.57 14.54
CA HIS A 112 4.79 6.82 13.93
C HIS A 112 3.59 7.57 13.40
N THR A 113 3.69 8.91 13.37
CA THR A 113 2.73 9.77 12.71
C THR A 113 3.52 10.70 11.81
N GLU A 114 3.33 10.60 10.51
CA GLU A 114 4.13 11.34 9.52
C GLU A 114 3.26 11.95 8.44
N ASP A 115 3.71 13.09 7.92
CA ASP A 115 3.07 13.77 6.80
C ASP A 115 3.72 13.35 5.49
N PHE A 116 2.89 13.17 4.47
CA PHE A 116 3.33 12.87 3.11
C PHE A 116 2.57 13.76 2.13
N SER A 117 3.19 14.02 0.98
CA SER A 117 2.57 14.87 -0.05
C SER A 117 2.89 14.35 -1.44
N SER A 118 2.20 14.90 -2.45
CA SER A 118 2.45 14.63 -3.87
C SER A 118 2.40 13.16 -4.22
N MET A 119 3.34 12.66 -5.02
CA MET A 119 3.32 11.28 -5.51
C MET A 119 3.39 10.23 -4.39
N THR A 120 4.21 10.47 -3.37
CA THR A 120 4.29 9.55 -2.23
C THR A 120 2.95 9.42 -1.53
N ALA A 121 2.26 10.56 -1.30
CA ALA A 121 0.92 10.54 -0.71
C ALA A 121 -0.09 9.79 -1.59
N GLU A 122 0.00 9.97 -2.90
CA GLU A 122 -0.89 9.27 -3.84
C GLU A 122 -0.70 7.75 -3.76
N VAL A 123 0.53 7.27 -3.75
CA VAL A 123 0.85 5.84 -3.66
C VAL A 123 0.34 5.25 -2.34
N ILE A 124 0.59 5.94 -1.22
CA ILE A 124 0.12 5.48 0.09
C ILE A 124 -1.41 5.35 0.10
N GLN A 125 -2.13 6.34 -0.44
CA GLN A 125 -3.59 6.30 -0.51
C GLN A 125 -4.08 5.13 -1.36
N HIS A 126 -3.43 4.86 -2.49
CA HIS A 126 -3.76 3.76 -3.38
C HIS A 126 -3.61 2.41 -2.62
N GLU A 127 -2.49 2.21 -1.94
CA GLU A 127 -2.26 0.97 -1.21
C GLU A 127 -3.19 0.82 0.00
N CYS A 128 -3.51 1.92 0.69
CA CYS A 128 -4.48 1.90 1.78
C CYS A 128 -5.89 1.53 1.28
N ASP A 129 -6.27 1.97 0.08
CA ASP A 129 -7.54 1.55 -0.53
C ASP A 129 -7.58 0.03 -0.74
N HIS A 130 -6.48 -0.56 -1.20
CA HIS A 130 -6.41 -2.02 -1.34
C HIS A 130 -6.63 -2.73 0.00
N LEU A 131 -6.11 -2.20 1.09
CA LEU A 131 -6.34 -2.77 2.42
C LEU A 131 -7.80 -2.71 2.85
N GLN A 132 -8.59 -1.79 2.30
CA GLN A 132 -10.02 -1.70 2.55
C GLN A 132 -10.84 -2.54 1.57
N GLY A 133 -10.19 -3.25 0.66
CA GLY A 133 -10.87 -4.03 -0.37
C GLY A 133 -11.41 -3.19 -1.53
N ILE A 134 -10.92 -1.98 -1.69
CA ILE A 134 -11.33 -1.08 -2.79
C ILE A 134 -10.50 -1.43 -4.03
N LEU A 135 -11.19 -1.73 -5.12
CA LEU A 135 -10.56 -2.05 -6.41
C LEU A 135 -10.25 -0.77 -7.17
N ILE A 136 -8.96 -0.47 -7.26
CA ILE A 136 -8.54 0.81 -7.82
C ILE A 136 -7.38 0.60 -8.80
#